data_302ac003298b381ab9cd5684c1be7ae1
#
_entry.id   302ac003298b381ab9cd5684c1be7ae1
#
_cell.length_a   1.000
_cell.length_b   1.000
_cell.length_c   1.000
_cell.angle_alpha   90.00
_cell.angle_beta   90.00
_cell.angle_gamma   90.00
#
_symmetry.space_group_name_H-M   'P 1'
#
loop_
_entity.id
_entity.type
_entity.pdbx_description
1 polymer ?
#
loop_
_entity_poly.entity_id
_entity_poly.type
_entity_poly.pdbx_seq_one_letter_code
_entity_poly.pdbx_strand_id
1 'polypeptide(L)'
;MELHSQKIRVLAPENDPLKIGMGWTVEDLFKPQILVESTFGDSHPGSAHLDQFVEEGMRAIADNGGKGARNYVTDICDGIAQGHDGINYSLAHRDMMANMVEIHGNATGYDGGLFIASCDKSMPAMLMGIGKLKDVSAIVVTGGVMEAHTIPAKYVEQDPSCAINELLTLEQIGKFDAQEKRGEIPKE
;
A
#
# COMPACT_ATOMS: atom_id res chain seq x y z
N MET A 1 30.28 -0.73 -7.80
CA MET A 1 29.36 -1.76 -8.32
C MET A 1 28.58 -1.11 -9.46
N GLU A 2 28.50 -1.74 -10.60
CA GLU A 2 27.73 -1.20 -11.74
C GLU A 2 26.23 -1.35 -11.47
N LEU A 3 25.47 -0.27 -11.67
CA LEU A 3 24.02 -0.26 -11.45
C LEU A 3 23.31 -1.15 -12.48
N HIS A 4 22.27 -1.88 -12.02
CA HIS A 4 21.47 -2.75 -12.90
C HIS A 4 20.76 -1.94 -13.99
N SER A 5 20.21 -0.78 -13.63
CA SER A 5 19.57 0.14 -14.57
C SER A 5 20.50 0.57 -15.72
N GLN A 6 21.79 0.77 -15.45
CA GLN A 6 22.76 1.17 -16.49
C GLN A 6 23.07 0.01 -17.44
N LYS A 7 23.13 -1.23 -16.94
CA LYS A 7 23.28 -2.42 -17.79
C LYS A 7 22.09 -2.57 -18.74
N ILE A 8 20.88 -2.41 -18.23
CA ILE A 8 19.66 -2.50 -19.06
C ILE A 8 19.64 -1.41 -20.14
N ARG A 9 20.10 -0.19 -19.85
CA ARG A 9 20.19 0.89 -20.85
C ARG A 9 21.15 0.57 -22.00
N VAL A 10 22.23 -0.16 -21.71
CA VAL A 10 23.15 -0.62 -22.76
C VAL A 10 22.52 -1.72 -23.62
N LEU A 11 21.75 -2.63 -23.01
CA LEU A 11 21.08 -3.72 -23.71
C LEU A 11 19.87 -3.26 -24.52
N ALA A 12 19.16 -2.26 -24.02
CA ALA A 12 17.91 -1.75 -24.58
C ALA A 12 17.92 -0.20 -24.59
N PRO A 13 18.67 0.43 -25.53
CA PRO A 13 18.83 1.88 -25.56
C PRO A 13 17.52 2.66 -25.79
N GLU A 14 16.48 2.01 -26.30
CA GLU A 14 15.14 2.56 -26.44
C GLU A 14 14.47 2.90 -25.09
N ASN A 15 14.99 2.44 -23.97
CA ASN A 15 14.51 2.83 -22.64
C ASN A 15 14.69 4.34 -22.38
N ASP A 16 15.78 4.94 -22.88
CA ASP A 16 16.09 6.34 -22.61
C ASP A 16 15.03 7.30 -23.18
N PRO A 17 14.66 7.25 -24.46
CA PRO A 17 13.60 8.12 -24.99
C PRO A 17 12.23 7.85 -24.36
N LEU A 18 11.92 6.61 -23.94
CA LEU A 18 10.67 6.31 -23.24
C LEU A 18 10.62 6.98 -21.86
N LYS A 19 11.74 6.92 -21.11
CA LYS A 19 11.82 7.61 -19.81
C LYS A 19 11.81 9.14 -19.94
N ILE A 20 12.46 9.69 -20.95
CA ILE A 20 12.37 11.12 -21.26
C ILE A 20 10.93 11.51 -21.62
N GLY A 21 10.23 10.68 -22.39
CA GLY A 21 8.83 10.89 -22.77
C GLY A 21 7.86 10.95 -21.58
N MET A 22 8.20 10.32 -20.44
CA MET A 22 7.42 10.44 -19.20
C MET A 22 7.93 11.54 -18.25
N GLY A 23 8.83 12.41 -18.69
CA GLY A 23 9.28 13.59 -17.98
C GLY A 23 10.59 13.44 -17.20
N TRP A 24 11.36 12.37 -17.42
CA TRP A 24 12.72 12.28 -16.86
C TRP A 24 13.68 13.18 -17.65
N THR A 25 14.65 13.74 -16.96
CA THR A 25 15.75 14.47 -17.59
C THR A 25 16.85 13.50 -18.04
N VAL A 26 17.71 13.95 -18.93
CA VAL A 26 18.90 13.17 -19.33
C VAL A 26 19.78 12.84 -18.13
N GLU A 27 19.90 13.76 -17.17
CA GLU A 27 20.63 13.56 -15.91
C GLU A 27 20.01 12.44 -15.07
N ASP A 28 18.68 12.37 -14.99
CA ASP A 28 17.97 11.35 -14.21
C ASP A 28 18.26 9.93 -14.71
N LEU A 29 18.55 9.76 -16.00
CA LEU A 29 18.86 8.46 -16.59
C LEU A 29 20.16 7.83 -16.03
N PHE A 30 21.05 8.65 -15.49
CA PHE A 30 22.34 8.20 -14.94
C PHE A 30 22.30 8.00 -13.41
N LYS A 31 21.23 8.41 -12.76
CA LYS A 31 21.03 8.20 -11.32
C LYS A 31 20.65 6.77 -11.01
N PRO A 32 20.89 6.26 -9.78
CA PRO A 32 20.25 5.04 -9.31
C PRO A 32 18.72 5.13 -9.45
N GLN A 33 18.10 4.15 -10.08
CA GLN A 33 16.67 4.14 -10.38
C GLN A 33 15.94 3.25 -9.37
N ILE A 34 15.04 3.84 -8.60
CA ILE A 34 14.38 3.18 -7.47
C ILE A 34 12.88 3.06 -7.74
N LEU A 35 12.38 1.83 -7.74
CA LEU A 35 10.94 1.58 -7.74
C LEU A 35 10.34 2.01 -6.40
N VAL A 36 9.31 2.83 -6.42
CA VAL A 36 8.48 3.13 -5.24
C VAL A 36 7.11 2.53 -5.49
N GLU A 37 6.89 1.34 -4.92
CA GLU A 37 5.66 0.57 -5.12
C GLU A 37 4.79 0.66 -3.89
N SER A 38 3.51 1.03 -4.07
CA SER A 38 2.59 1.20 -2.95
C SER A 38 1.21 0.64 -3.24
N THR A 39 0.51 0.28 -2.16
CA THR A 39 -0.92 -0.05 -2.18
C THR A 39 -1.80 1.17 -1.90
N PHE A 40 -1.28 2.39 -2.07
CA PHE A 40 -2.07 3.60 -1.92
C PHE A 40 -3.36 3.56 -2.75
N GLY A 41 -4.46 4.00 -2.14
CA GLY A 41 -5.75 4.15 -2.79
C GLY A 41 -6.84 4.50 -1.78
N ASP A 42 -7.91 5.15 -2.22
CA ASP A 42 -8.99 5.68 -1.38
C ASP A 42 -10.06 4.63 -1.03
N SER A 43 -9.82 3.36 -1.34
CA SER A 43 -10.82 2.31 -1.17
C SER A 43 -10.99 1.83 0.27
N HIS A 44 -10.00 2.05 1.13
CA HIS A 44 -10.07 1.66 2.54
C HIS A 44 -9.06 2.42 3.43
N PRO A 45 -9.33 2.48 4.75
CA PRO A 45 -8.53 3.30 5.67
C PRO A 45 -7.09 2.82 5.86
N GLY A 46 -6.78 1.55 5.56
CA GLY A 46 -5.41 1.03 5.64
C GLY A 46 -4.49 1.56 4.53
N SER A 47 -5.03 1.99 3.39
CA SER A 47 -4.24 2.44 2.23
C SER A 47 -4.35 3.95 1.95
N ALA A 48 -5.42 4.61 2.40
CA ALA A 48 -5.74 5.99 2.02
C ALA A 48 -4.69 7.05 2.42
N HIS A 49 -3.86 6.75 3.41
CA HIS A 49 -2.81 7.66 3.88
C HIS A 49 -1.40 7.34 3.34
N LEU A 50 -1.25 6.29 2.54
CA LEU A 50 0.06 5.82 2.08
C LEU A 50 0.71 6.73 1.04
N ASP A 51 -0.05 7.65 0.44
CA ASP A 51 0.48 8.70 -0.43
C ASP A 51 1.55 9.54 0.26
N GLN A 52 1.37 9.85 1.55
CA GLN A 52 2.34 10.60 2.35
C GLN A 52 3.69 9.87 2.44
N PHE A 53 3.65 8.55 2.62
CA PHE A 53 4.87 7.72 2.62
C PHE A 53 5.52 7.65 1.24
N VAL A 54 4.70 7.60 0.19
CA VAL A 54 5.19 7.62 -1.20
C VAL A 54 5.91 8.94 -1.50
N GLU A 55 5.29 10.07 -1.19
CA GLU A 55 5.89 11.39 -1.44
C GLU A 55 7.17 11.59 -0.62
N GLU A 56 7.17 11.20 0.65
CA GLU A 56 8.37 11.29 1.49
C GLU A 56 9.48 10.36 0.98
N GLY A 57 9.14 9.14 0.56
CA GLY A 57 10.08 8.21 -0.05
C GLY A 57 10.69 8.76 -1.34
N MET A 58 9.86 9.33 -2.21
CA MET A 58 10.31 10.00 -3.44
C MET A 58 11.26 11.15 -3.16
N ARG A 59 10.94 11.98 -2.15
CA ARG A 59 11.79 13.08 -1.72
C ARG A 59 13.14 12.57 -1.18
N ALA A 60 13.11 11.58 -0.29
CA ALA A 60 14.33 11.00 0.29
C ALA A 60 15.24 10.38 -0.78
N ILE A 61 14.67 9.69 -1.77
CA ILE A 61 15.43 9.14 -2.91
C ILE A 61 16.11 10.26 -3.68
N ALA A 62 15.40 11.35 -3.98
CA ALA A 62 15.96 12.49 -4.72
C ALA A 62 17.06 13.20 -3.92
N ASP A 63 16.86 13.44 -2.63
CA ASP A 63 17.84 14.07 -1.73
C ASP A 63 19.14 13.25 -1.62
N ASN A 64 19.08 11.94 -1.85
CA ASN A 64 20.23 11.04 -1.87
C ASN A 64 20.75 10.73 -3.28
N GLY A 65 20.37 11.53 -4.29
CA GLY A 65 20.90 11.45 -5.65
C GLY A 65 20.30 10.31 -6.50
N GLY A 66 19.23 9.68 -6.06
CA GLY A 66 18.49 8.68 -6.82
C GLY A 66 17.36 9.29 -7.67
N LYS A 67 16.77 8.48 -8.52
CA LYS A 67 15.52 8.79 -9.25
C LYS A 67 14.45 7.76 -8.90
N GLY A 68 13.42 8.22 -8.20
CA GLY A 68 12.25 7.41 -7.86
C GLY A 68 11.28 7.28 -9.04
N ALA A 69 10.67 6.11 -9.16
CA ALA A 69 9.55 5.84 -10.07
C ALA A 69 8.39 5.27 -9.28
N ARG A 70 7.30 6.05 -9.18
CA ARG A 70 6.08 5.63 -8.45
C ARG A 70 5.28 4.63 -9.26
N ASN A 71 4.82 3.60 -8.58
CA ASN A 71 3.88 2.64 -9.12
C ASN A 71 2.90 2.19 -8.03
N TYR A 72 1.72 1.77 -8.43
CA TYR A 72 0.68 1.35 -7.50
C TYR A 72 0.15 -0.03 -7.90
N VAL A 73 0.01 -0.89 -6.90
CA VAL A 73 -0.62 -2.19 -7.05
C VAL A 73 -2.01 -2.17 -6.42
N THR A 74 -2.87 -3.05 -6.90
CA THR A 74 -4.23 -3.16 -6.36
C THR A 74 -4.23 -3.56 -4.89
N ASP A 75 -5.25 -3.11 -4.15
CA ASP A 75 -5.46 -3.49 -2.76
C ASP A 75 -6.95 -3.64 -2.46
N ILE A 76 -7.29 -4.47 -1.49
CA ILE A 76 -8.62 -4.59 -0.90
C ILE A 76 -8.53 -4.67 0.62
N CYS A 77 -9.56 -4.25 1.30
CA CYS A 77 -9.69 -4.40 2.74
C CYS A 77 -10.57 -5.60 3.09
N ASP A 78 -10.00 -6.57 3.80
CA ASP A 78 -10.76 -7.72 4.29
C ASP A 78 -11.89 -7.28 5.24
N GLY A 79 -11.69 -6.21 6.01
CA GLY A 79 -12.72 -5.66 6.89
C GLY A 79 -13.93 -5.11 6.14
N ILE A 80 -13.71 -4.44 4.99
CA ILE A 80 -14.80 -3.95 4.13
C ILE A 80 -15.46 -5.12 3.36
N ALA A 81 -14.68 -6.11 2.96
CA ALA A 81 -15.15 -7.27 2.22
C ALA A 81 -15.85 -8.32 3.11
N GLN A 82 -15.69 -8.24 4.42
CA GLN A 82 -16.21 -9.20 5.38
C GLN A 82 -17.74 -9.17 5.44
N GLY A 83 -18.36 -10.36 5.61
CA GLY A 83 -19.81 -10.52 5.74
C GLY A 83 -20.57 -10.61 4.42
N HIS A 84 -19.89 -10.58 3.28
CA HIS A 84 -20.47 -10.81 1.95
C HIS A 84 -19.45 -11.50 1.02
N ASP A 85 -19.85 -11.82 -0.20
CA ASP A 85 -19.04 -12.59 -1.17
C ASP A 85 -17.69 -11.91 -1.54
N GLY A 86 -17.53 -10.63 -1.25
CA GLY A 86 -16.28 -9.89 -1.48
C GLY A 86 -15.06 -10.51 -0.79
N ILE A 87 -15.24 -11.15 0.36
CA ILE A 87 -14.15 -11.79 1.11
C ILE A 87 -13.47 -12.93 0.32
N ASN A 88 -14.16 -13.53 -0.65
CA ASN A 88 -13.61 -14.58 -1.49
C ASN A 88 -12.43 -14.08 -2.37
N TYR A 89 -12.32 -12.77 -2.57
CA TYR A 89 -11.22 -12.17 -3.32
C TYR A 89 -9.96 -11.91 -2.50
N SER A 90 -10.01 -12.02 -1.18
CA SER A 90 -8.92 -11.69 -0.26
C SER A 90 -7.59 -12.40 -0.62
N LEU A 91 -7.61 -13.72 -0.78
CA LEU A 91 -6.39 -14.47 -1.12
C LEU A 91 -6.01 -14.35 -2.60
N ALA A 92 -7.00 -14.27 -3.49
CA ALA A 92 -6.74 -14.06 -4.91
C ALA A 92 -6.06 -12.70 -5.17
N HIS A 93 -6.50 -11.65 -4.48
CA HIS A 93 -5.88 -10.33 -4.49
C HIS A 93 -4.43 -10.39 -4.00
N ARG A 94 -4.14 -11.04 -2.88
CA ARG A 94 -2.78 -11.22 -2.35
C ARG A 94 -1.85 -11.83 -3.39
N ASP A 95 -2.29 -12.90 -4.03
CA ASP A 95 -1.47 -13.62 -5.01
C ASP A 95 -1.27 -12.81 -6.29
N MET A 96 -2.30 -12.08 -6.73
CA MET A 96 -2.19 -11.16 -7.87
C MET A 96 -1.22 -10.02 -7.58
N MET A 97 -1.32 -9.40 -6.40
CA MET A 97 -0.41 -8.33 -5.99
C MET A 97 1.05 -8.82 -5.95
N ALA A 98 1.31 -10.00 -5.39
CA ALA A 98 2.65 -10.58 -5.36
C ALA A 98 3.23 -10.75 -6.78
N ASN A 99 2.39 -11.14 -7.75
CA ASN A 99 2.82 -11.22 -9.14
C ASN A 99 3.04 -9.84 -9.78
N MET A 100 2.24 -8.84 -9.45
CA MET A 100 2.44 -7.46 -9.94
C MET A 100 3.77 -6.89 -9.44
N VAL A 101 4.10 -7.05 -8.15
CA VAL A 101 5.38 -6.63 -7.57
C VAL A 101 6.55 -7.32 -8.27
N GLU A 102 6.48 -8.64 -8.50
CA GLU A 102 7.48 -9.39 -9.25
C GLU A 102 7.67 -8.85 -10.67
N ILE A 103 6.57 -8.60 -11.38
CA ILE A 103 6.59 -8.10 -12.76
C ILE A 103 7.23 -6.71 -12.82
N HIS A 104 6.77 -5.77 -11.99
CA HIS A 104 7.28 -4.40 -11.99
C HIS A 104 8.76 -4.35 -11.64
N GLY A 105 9.17 -5.07 -10.59
CA GLY A 105 10.54 -5.06 -10.12
C GLY A 105 11.53 -5.71 -11.08
N ASN A 106 11.13 -6.78 -11.79
CA ASN A 106 12.02 -7.51 -12.70
C ASN A 106 11.98 -7.00 -14.14
N ALA A 107 10.85 -6.46 -14.62
CA ALA A 107 10.69 -6.08 -16.01
C ALA A 107 11.33 -4.74 -16.38
N THR A 108 11.53 -3.84 -15.41
CA THR A 108 11.91 -2.44 -15.70
C THR A 108 13.39 -2.14 -15.45
N GLY A 109 14.10 -3.01 -14.73
CA GLY A 109 15.55 -2.86 -14.50
C GLY A 109 15.91 -1.80 -13.46
N TYR A 110 15.19 -1.78 -12.35
CA TYR A 110 15.50 -0.92 -11.20
C TYR A 110 16.73 -1.39 -10.43
N ASP A 111 17.42 -0.46 -9.76
CA ASP A 111 18.58 -0.75 -8.89
C ASP A 111 18.16 -1.07 -7.45
N GLY A 112 16.98 -0.65 -7.06
CA GLY A 112 16.38 -0.90 -5.76
C GLY A 112 14.90 -0.63 -5.76
N GLY A 113 14.23 -1.00 -4.66
CA GLY A 113 12.80 -0.78 -4.47
C GLY A 113 12.44 -0.39 -3.04
N LEU A 114 11.54 0.57 -2.93
CA LEU A 114 10.84 0.96 -1.71
C LEU A 114 9.39 0.48 -1.82
N PHE A 115 8.99 -0.45 -0.95
CA PHE A 115 7.69 -1.11 -1.00
C PHE A 115 6.87 -0.69 0.21
N ILE A 116 5.71 -0.07 -0.03
CA ILE A 116 4.88 0.58 0.98
C ILE A 116 3.49 -0.05 0.95
N ALA A 117 3.11 -0.72 2.02
CA ALA A 117 1.81 -1.35 2.15
C ALA A 117 1.32 -1.36 3.60
N SER A 118 0.05 -1.56 3.78
CA SER A 118 -0.58 -1.89 5.06
C SER A 118 -1.57 -3.04 4.86
N CYS A 119 -2.29 -3.40 5.87
CA CYS A 119 -3.21 -4.53 5.84
C CYS A 119 -2.57 -5.92 5.85
N ASP A 120 -3.37 -6.89 6.29
CA ASP A 120 -2.95 -8.25 6.59
C ASP A 120 -2.70 -9.14 5.35
N LYS A 121 -3.16 -8.74 4.17
CA LYS A 121 -2.89 -9.44 2.89
C LYS A 121 -1.87 -8.69 2.04
N SER A 122 -1.88 -7.37 2.07
CA SER A 122 -1.01 -6.52 1.24
C SER A 122 0.44 -6.61 1.67
N MET A 123 0.71 -6.60 2.98
CA MET A 123 2.08 -6.78 3.50
C MET A 123 2.68 -8.14 3.12
N PRO A 124 2.02 -9.28 3.35
CA PRO A 124 2.53 -10.57 2.87
C PRO A 124 2.70 -10.62 1.36
N ALA A 125 1.81 -10.01 0.58
CA ALA A 125 1.92 -9.96 -0.87
C ALA A 125 3.18 -9.23 -1.32
N MET A 126 3.48 -8.06 -0.72
CA MET A 126 4.73 -7.33 -0.99
C MET A 126 5.95 -8.22 -0.69
N LEU A 127 5.99 -8.86 0.48
CA LEU A 127 7.11 -9.74 0.85
C LEU A 127 7.25 -10.94 -0.10
N MET A 128 6.13 -11.54 -0.53
CA MET A 128 6.13 -12.64 -1.50
C MET A 128 6.67 -12.18 -2.86
N GLY A 129 6.26 -11.01 -3.35
CA GLY A 129 6.74 -10.43 -4.60
C GLY A 129 8.22 -10.06 -4.51
N ILE A 130 8.63 -9.38 -3.45
CA ILE A 130 10.02 -9.00 -3.19
C ILE A 130 10.95 -10.22 -3.17
N GLY A 131 10.51 -11.34 -2.55
CA GLY A 131 11.27 -12.58 -2.53
C GLY A 131 11.56 -13.19 -3.90
N LYS A 132 10.90 -12.71 -4.95
CA LYS A 132 11.09 -13.14 -6.35
C LYS A 132 11.88 -12.12 -7.18
N LEU A 133 12.27 -10.98 -6.61
CA LEU A 133 13.05 -9.96 -7.32
C LEU A 133 14.48 -10.42 -7.53
N LYS A 134 15.02 -10.07 -8.70
CA LYS A 134 16.39 -10.35 -9.10
C LYS A 134 17.17 -9.04 -9.15
N ASP A 135 18.33 -9.02 -8.50
CA ASP A 135 19.26 -7.88 -8.54
C ASP A 135 18.66 -6.54 -8.06
N VAL A 136 17.55 -6.57 -7.30
CA VAL A 136 16.86 -5.39 -6.74
C VAL A 136 16.96 -5.45 -5.21
N SER A 137 17.69 -4.50 -4.63
CA SER A 137 17.69 -4.31 -3.17
C SER A 137 16.35 -3.72 -2.71
N ALA A 138 15.74 -4.29 -1.69
CA ALA A 138 14.40 -3.90 -1.26
C ALA A 138 14.36 -3.38 0.18
N ILE A 139 13.59 -2.31 0.38
CA ILE A 139 13.18 -1.81 1.69
C ILE A 139 11.65 -1.89 1.77
N VAL A 140 11.14 -2.40 2.88
CA VAL A 140 9.70 -2.48 3.13
C VAL A 140 9.33 -1.49 4.23
N VAL A 141 8.32 -0.66 3.97
CA VAL A 141 7.75 0.28 4.93
C VAL A 141 6.29 -0.08 5.16
N THR A 142 5.95 -0.27 6.43
CA THR A 142 4.56 -0.56 6.82
C THR A 142 3.80 0.72 7.05
N GLY A 143 2.59 0.81 6.53
CA GLY A 143 1.70 1.96 6.73
C GLY A 143 1.11 2.06 8.15
N GLY A 144 1.38 1.07 9.02
CA GLY A 144 0.86 1.03 10.38
C GLY A 144 -0.58 0.53 10.44
N VAL A 145 -1.26 0.92 11.49
CA VAL A 145 -2.68 0.61 11.73
C VAL A 145 -3.52 1.88 11.54
N MET A 146 -4.77 1.72 11.11
CA MET A 146 -5.71 2.85 11.02
C MET A 146 -5.98 3.45 12.39
N GLU A 147 -6.26 4.75 12.43
CA GLU A 147 -6.73 5.40 13.65
C GLU A 147 -8.06 4.82 14.12
N ALA A 148 -8.17 4.62 15.42
CA ALA A 148 -9.42 4.21 16.02
C ALA A 148 -10.40 5.39 16.05
N HIS A 149 -11.66 5.13 15.73
CA HIS A 149 -12.69 6.15 15.75
C HIS A 149 -13.20 6.37 17.17
N THR A 150 -13.48 7.64 17.52
CA THR A 150 -14.09 7.98 18.82
C THR A 150 -15.56 7.58 18.82
N ILE A 151 -16.01 7.05 19.96
CA ILE A 151 -17.41 6.67 20.12
C ILE A 151 -18.26 7.92 20.27
N PRO A 152 -19.32 8.13 19.44
CA PRO A 152 -20.23 9.24 19.64
C PRO A 152 -20.88 9.18 21.04
N ALA A 153 -21.00 10.33 21.72
CA ALA A 153 -21.50 10.43 23.10
C ALA A 153 -22.86 9.73 23.30
N LYS A 154 -23.74 9.77 22.31
CA LYS A 154 -25.05 9.11 22.33
C LYS A 154 -24.97 7.59 22.58
N TYR A 155 -23.93 6.91 22.11
CA TYR A 155 -23.75 5.48 22.34
C TYR A 155 -23.16 5.19 23.72
N VAL A 156 -22.31 6.07 24.22
CA VAL A 156 -21.77 5.99 25.59
C VAL A 156 -22.91 6.16 26.64
N GLU A 157 -23.88 7.03 26.38
CA GLU A 157 -25.06 7.22 27.24
C GLU A 157 -25.95 5.95 27.28
N GLN A 158 -26.03 5.22 26.16
CA GLN A 158 -26.82 4.00 26.07
C GLN A 158 -26.13 2.76 26.66
N ASP A 159 -24.81 2.67 26.52
CA ASP A 159 -23.99 1.59 27.08
C ASP A 159 -22.67 2.16 27.62
N PRO A 160 -22.64 2.51 28.93
CA PRO A 160 -21.42 3.06 29.56
C PRO A 160 -20.22 2.14 29.51
N SER A 161 -20.40 0.83 29.24
CA SER A 161 -19.27 -0.11 29.06
C SER A 161 -18.45 0.19 27.82
N CYS A 162 -19.02 0.93 26.85
CA CYS A 162 -18.31 1.40 25.67
C CYS A 162 -17.27 2.48 25.98
N ALA A 163 -17.44 3.19 27.11
CA ALA A 163 -16.60 4.34 27.48
C ALA A 163 -15.21 3.96 28.03
N ILE A 164 -14.92 2.69 28.24
CA ILE A 164 -13.70 2.24 28.94
C ILE A 164 -12.41 2.69 28.21
N ASN A 165 -12.47 2.92 26.89
CA ASN A 165 -11.31 3.34 26.11
C ASN A 165 -11.58 4.53 25.15
N GLU A 166 -12.73 5.14 25.19
CA GLU A 166 -13.16 6.22 24.25
C GLU A 166 -13.03 5.84 22.75
N LEU A 167 -12.80 4.57 22.43
CA LEU A 167 -12.51 4.08 21.11
C LEU A 167 -13.51 3.00 20.71
N LEU A 168 -14.03 3.09 19.48
CA LEU A 168 -14.98 2.14 18.93
C LEU A 168 -14.26 0.91 18.36
N THR A 169 -14.51 -0.27 18.90
CA THR A 169 -14.01 -1.53 18.35
C THR A 169 -14.99 -2.13 17.33
N LEU A 170 -14.49 -3.00 16.45
CA LEU A 170 -15.33 -3.75 15.49
C LEU A 170 -16.39 -4.60 16.20
N GLU A 171 -16.06 -5.14 17.37
CA GLU A 171 -17.02 -5.90 18.20
C GLU A 171 -18.17 -5.02 18.70
N GLN A 172 -17.87 -3.81 19.16
CA GLN A 172 -18.87 -2.84 19.59
C GLN A 172 -19.77 -2.39 18.44
N ILE A 173 -19.17 -2.16 17.24
CA ILE A 173 -19.96 -1.84 16.04
C ILE A 173 -20.94 -2.99 15.72
N GLY A 174 -20.50 -4.24 15.76
CA GLY A 174 -21.35 -5.42 15.54
C GLY A 174 -22.46 -5.54 16.58
N LYS A 175 -22.18 -5.19 17.85
CA LYS A 175 -23.17 -5.15 18.94
C LYS A 175 -24.23 -4.08 18.68
N PHE A 176 -23.84 -2.87 18.29
CA PHE A 176 -24.80 -1.79 17.98
C PHE A 176 -25.64 -2.11 16.75
N ASP A 177 -25.06 -2.66 15.69
CA ASP A 177 -25.83 -3.13 14.52
C ASP A 177 -26.89 -4.18 14.90
N ALA A 178 -26.53 -5.11 15.79
CA ALA A 178 -27.48 -6.11 16.29
C ALA A 178 -28.58 -5.48 17.14
N GLN A 179 -28.29 -4.48 17.96
CA GLN A 179 -29.27 -3.76 18.77
C GLN A 179 -30.23 -2.93 17.90
N GLU A 180 -29.69 -2.25 16.84
CA GLU A 180 -30.51 -1.53 15.86
C GLU A 180 -31.49 -2.46 15.16
N LYS A 181 -31.00 -3.62 14.66
CA LYS A 181 -31.84 -4.62 14.01
C LYS A 181 -32.96 -5.18 14.91
N ARG A 182 -32.73 -5.22 16.22
CA ARG A 182 -33.77 -5.61 17.21
C ARG A 182 -34.68 -4.45 17.63
N GLY A 183 -34.42 -3.23 17.16
CA GLY A 183 -35.17 -2.03 17.53
C GLY A 183 -34.88 -1.53 18.95
N GLU A 184 -33.78 -1.93 19.56
CA GLU A 184 -33.36 -1.54 20.90
C GLU A 184 -32.73 -0.12 20.92
N ILE A 185 -32.14 0.29 19.77
CA ILE A 185 -31.62 1.61 19.55
C ILE A 185 -32.15 2.21 18.24
N PRO A 186 -32.28 3.55 18.11
CA PRO A 186 -32.80 4.19 16.92
C PRO A 186 -31.86 4.02 15.71
N LYS A 187 -32.49 4.00 14.53
CA LYS A 187 -31.81 3.94 13.24
C LYS A 187 -31.39 5.36 12.82
N GLU A 188 -30.15 5.76 13.13
CA GLU A 188 -29.56 7.03 12.66
C GLU A 188 -28.04 6.89 12.45
#